data_1474d7bc9b3ad53dca811b8b12b1163f
#
_entry.id   1474d7bc9b3ad53dca811b8b12b1163f
#
_cell.length_a   1.000
_cell.length_b   1.000
_cell.length_c   1.000
_cell.angle_alpha   90.00
_cell.angle_beta   90.00
_cell.angle_gamma   90.00
#
_symmetry.space_group_name_H-M   'P 1'
#
loop_
_entity.id
_entity.type
_entity.pdbx_description
1 polymer ?
#
loop_
_entity_poly.entity_id
_entity_poly.type
_entity_poly.pdbx_seq_one_letter_code
_entity_poly.pdbx_strand_id
1 'polypeptide(L)'
;MLVDWVGLYVLVGFARQFNPLALPKAGYRIGLTSLLLLAGAGSVHDATALNETRTLSFHHTHSDEDLTVTFKRDGRYDEEALKKINHFLRDWRSQDSTTMDRHLFDILWEVYRDVDGKKPIQIISAYRSPATNAMLRRRSSGVAR
;
A
#
# COMPACT_ATOMS: atom_id res chain seq x y z
N MET A 1 24.51 -16.11 6.30
CA MET A 1 24.23 -14.72 5.93
C MET A 1 22.75 -14.52 6.23
N LEU A 2 22.47 -14.08 7.48
CA LEU A 2 21.09 -13.91 7.99
C LEU A 2 20.58 -12.55 7.52
N VAL A 3 19.49 -12.57 6.77
CA VAL A 3 18.76 -11.36 6.37
C VAL A 3 17.79 -11.03 7.51
N ASP A 4 18.16 -10.03 8.33
CA ASP A 4 17.27 -9.54 9.38
C ASP A 4 16.06 -8.83 8.78
N TRP A 5 14.90 -9.44 8.98
CA TRP A 5 13.61 -8.84 8.70
C TRP A 5 13.32 -7.72 9.70
N VAL A 6 13.54 -6.47 9.28
CA VAL A 6 13.05 -5.31 10.04
C VAL A 6 11.56 -5.19 9.77
N GLY A 7 10.76 -5.59 10.76
CA GLY A 7 9.30 -5.57 10.66
C GLY A 7 8.74 -4.15 10.45
N LEU A 8 8.10 -3.96 9.31
CA LEU A 8 7.34 -2.76 8.99
C LEU A 8 5.97 -2.85 9.67
N TYR A 9 5.73 -2.05 10.72
CA TYR A 9 4.40 -1.90 11.29
C TYR A 9 3.69 -0.71 10.61
N VAL A 10 2.92 -1.01 9.57
CA VAL A 10 1.95 -0.06 9.03
C VAL A 10 0.63 -0.28 9.77
N LEU A 11 0.32 0.58 10.73
CA LEU A 11 -0.96 0.56 11.42
C LEU A 11 -1.93 1.43 10.61
N VAL A 12 -2.70 0.79 9.75
CA VAL A 12 -3.79 1.43 9.01
C VAL A 12 -5.01 1.46 9.92
N GLY A 13 -5.30 2.62 10.50
CA GLY A 13 -6.51 2.82 11.30
C GLY A 13 -7.74 2.94 10.39
N PHE A 14 -8.49 1.87 10.22
CA PHE A 14 -9.75 1.88 9.51
C PHE A 14 -10.92 2.10 10.46
N ALA A 15 -11.62 3.22 10.33
CA ALA A 15 -12.97 3.36 10.86
C ALA A 15 -13.94 2.65 9.90
N ARG A 16 -14.39 1.47 10.31
CA ARG A 16 -15.39 0.67 9.58
C ARG A 16 -16.77 1.29 9.80
N GLN A 17 -17.36 1.87 8.77
CA GLN A 17 -18.82 2.02 8.70
C GLN A 17 -19.39 0.90 7.83
N PHE A 18 -19.89 -0.15 8.49
CA PHE A 18 -20.74 -1.12 7.83
C PHE A 18 -22.18 -0.59 7.82
N ASN A 19 -22.77 -0.44 6.66
CA ASN A 19 -24.19 -0.27 6.51
C ASN A 19 -24.77 -1.56 5.92
N PRO A 20 -25.51 -2.38 6.70
CA PRO A 20 -26.18 -3.56 6.15
C PRO A 20 -27.57 -3.12 5.69
N LEU A 21 -27.95 -3.42 4.48
CA LEU A 21 -29.30 -3.66 3.96
C LEU A 21 -29.53 -3.05 2.58
N ALA A 22 -29.56 -3.92 1.60
CA ALA A 22 -30.63 -4.01 0.61
C ALA A 22 -30.37 -5.16 -0.34
N LEU A 23 -31.00 -6.28 -0.08
CA LEU A 23 -31.19 -7.35 -1.07
C LEU A 23 -32.43 -7.05 -1.88
N PRO A 24 -32.38 -6.96 -3.21
CA PRO A 24 -33.58 -6.97 -4.03
C PRO A 24 -34.01 -8.42 -4.28
N LYS A 25 -35.27 -8.72 -3.92
CA LYS A 25 -35.96 -9.93 -4.36
C LYS A 25 -36.28 -9.79 -5.84
N ALA A 26 -35.70 -10.61 -6.68
CA ALA A 26 -36.12 -10.74 -8.07
C ALA A 26 -36.42 -12.21 -8.38
N GLY A 27 -37.63 -12.41 -8.88
CA GLY A 27 -38.22 -13.71 -9.14
C GLY A 27 -37.61 -14.42 -10.35
N TYR A 28 -37.60 -15.73 -10.24
CA TYR A 28 -37.21 -16.69 -11.26
C TYR A 28 -38.17 -16.66 -12.43
N ARG A 29 -37.66 -16.47 -13.65
CA ARG A 29 -38.27 -16.97 -14.88
C ARG A 29 -37.22 -17.69 -15.69
N ILE A 30 -37.41 -19.00 -15.77
CA ILE A 30 -36.61 -19.94 -16.57
C ILE A 30 -36.89 -19.67 -18.05
N GLY A 31 -35.87 -19.36 -18.80
CA GLY A 31 -35.87 -19.34 -20.26
C GLY A 31 -34.62 -20.06 -20.76
N LEU A 32 -34.83 -21.31 -21.21
CA LEU A 32 -33.82 -22.11 -21.92
C LEU A 32 -33.57 -21.48 -23.30
N THR A 33 -32.46 -20.85 -23.53
CA THR A 33 -31.75 -20.81 -24.83
C THR A 33 -30.53 -19.92 -24.69
N SER A 34 -29.34 -20.51 -24.74
CA SER A 34 -28.10 -20.02 -25.31
C SER A 34 -26.90 -20.62 -24.60
N LEU A 35 -26.70 -21.89 -24.86
CA LEU A 35 -25.41 -22.55 -24.76
C LEU A 35 -24.65 -22.14 -26.03
N LEU A 36 -23.79 -21.16 -25.98
CA LEU A 36 -22.57 -20.95 -26.80
C LEU A 36 -22.10 -19.50 -26.63
N LEU A 37 -21.14 -19.29 -25.74
CA LEU A 37 -20.11 -18.24 -25.79
C LEU A 37 -19.33 -18.23 -24.47
N LEU A 38 -18.78 -19.39 -24.11
CA LEU A 38 -17.81 -19.50 -23.03
C LEU A 38 -16.43 -19.84 -23.62
N ALA A 39 -15.92 -18.96 -24.43
CA ALA A 39 -14.49 -18.97 -24.80
C ALA A 39 -14.09 -17.54 -25.15
N GLY A 40 -13.53 -16.81 -24.19
CA GLY A 40 -12.97 -15.49 -24.48
C GLY A 40 -13.01 -14.42 -23.41
N ALA A 41 -13.34 -14.75 -22.15
CA ALA A 41 -13.37 -13.73 -21.09
C ALA A 41 -12.18 -13.85 -20.09
N GLY A 42 -11.07 -14.43 -20.51
CA GLY A 42 -9.92 -14.72 -19.64
C GLY A 42 -8.75 -13.75 -19.66
N SER A 43 -8.77 -12.65 -20.42
CA SER A 43 -7.52 -11.89 -20.60
C SER A 43 -7.61 -10.37 -20.62
N VAL A 44 -8.75 -9.75 -20.34
CA VAL A 44 -8.83 -8.28 -20.32
C VAL A 44 -8.38 -7.68 -18.98
N HIS A 45 -8.37 -8.46 -17.88
CA HIS A 45 -7.93 -7.96 -16.59
C HIS A 45 -6.39 -7.86 -16.47
N ASP A 46 -5.66 -8.76 -17.12
CA ASP A 46 -4.19 -8.74 -17.09
C ASP A 46 -3.58 -7.62 -17.96
N ALA A 47 -4.23 -7.28 -19.08
CA ALA A 47 -3.72 -6.25 -19.99
C ALA A 47 -3.88 -4.82 -19.42
N THR A 48 -4.89 -4.58 -18.60
CA THR A 48 -5.09 -3.29 -17.94
C THR A 48 -4.12 -3.07 -16.78
N ALA A 49 -3.73 -4.13 -16.07
CA ALA A 49 -2.76 -4.05 -14.97
C ALA A 49 -1.34 -3.69 -15.46
N LEU A 50 -0.99 -4.03 -16.70
CA LEU A 50 0.32 -3.75 -17.28
C LEU A 50 0.53 -2.26 -17.64
N ASN A 51 -0.54 -1.50 -17.89
CA ASN A 51 -0.47 -0.09 -18.31
C ASN A 51 -1.00 0.88 -17.25
N GLU A 52 -1.12 0.44 -16.00
CA GLU A 52 -1.69 1.23 -14.94
C GLU A 52 -0.70 2.24 -14.37
N THR A 53 -1.16 3.49 -14.23
CA THR A 53 -0.43 4.53 -13.50
C THR A 53 -0.75 4.43 -12.02
N ARG A 54 0.29 4.26 -11.17
CA ARG A 54 0.14 4.09 -9.72
C ARG A 54 0.69 5.30 -8.97
N THR A 55 -0.19 5.94 -8.22
CA THR A 55 0.12 7.11 -7.40
C THR A 55 -0.25 6.83 -5.95
N LEU A 56 0.60 7.23 -5.02
CA LEU A 56 0.35 7.15 -3.58
C LEU A 56 0.46 8.54 -2.97
N SER A 57 -0.38 8.79 -1.96
CA SER A 57 -0.31 9.96 -1.11
C SER A 57 -0.05 9.54 0.33
N PHE A 58 0.92 10.16 0.97
CA PHE A 58 1.36 9.90 2.34
C PHE A 58 1.34 11.19 3.17
N HIS A 59 1.07 11.01 4.46
CA HIS A 59 1.27 12.04 5.48
C HIS A 59 2.08 11.45 6.64
N HIS A 60 3.21 12.07 6.99
CA HIS A 60 4.07 11.59 8.06
C HIS A 60 3.74 12.30 9.38
N THR A 61 3.16 11.58 10.33
CA THR A 61 2.58 12.14 11.58
C THR A 61 3.60 12.76 12.54
N HIS A 62 4.90 12.47 12.41
CA HIS A 62 5.94 13.01 13.28
C HIS A 62 6.69 14.19 12.66
N SER A 63 6.86 14.24 11.35
CA SER A 63 7.54 15.35 10.65
C SER A 63 6.58 16.33 10.02
N ASP A 64 5.28 16.01 9.99
CA ASP A 64 4.20 16.81 9.36
C ASP A 64 4.47 17.04 7.85
N GLU A 65 5.15 16.09 7.22
CA GLU A 65 5.45 16.12 5.80
C GLU A 65 4.37 15.40 5.00
N ASP A 66 4.04 15.94 3.83
CA ASP A 66 3.16 15.32 2.84
C ASP A 66 3.93 14.96 1.59
N LEU A 67 3.60 13.78 1.02
CA LEU A 67 4.15 13.35 -0.26
C LEU A 67 3.06 12.72 -1.12
N THR A 68 2.80 13.29 -2.30
CA THR A 68 2.02 12.64 -3.35
C THR A 68 2.93 12.35 -4.53
N VAL A 69 3.03 11.09 -4.93
CA VAL A 69 4.01 10.66 -5.91
C VAL A 69 3.48 9.54 -6.80
N THR A 70 3.68 9.68 -8.10
CA THR A 70 3.44 8.61 -9.06
C THR A 70 4.73 7.81 -9.19
N PHE A 71 4.71 6.57 -8.70
CA PHE A 71 5.90 5.70 -8.65
C PHE A 71 5.95 4.66 -9.77
N LYS A 72 4.84 4.50 -10.53
CA LYS A 72 4.76 3.55 -11.63
C LYS A 72 3.91 4.13 -12.76
N ARG A 73 4.39 4.04 -14.01
CA ARG A 73 3.67 4.45 -15.22
C ARG A 73 3.87 3.39 -16.30
N ASP A 74 2.81 2.99 -16.95
CA ASP A 74 2.85 1.98 -18.02
C ASP A 74 3.62 0.71 -17.62
N GLY A 75 3.37 0.24 -16.39
CA GLY A 75 4.01 -0.94 -15.81
C GLY A 75 5.48 -0.76 -15.40
N ARG A 76 6.08 0.43 -15.60
CA ARG A 76 7.48 0.72 -15.28
C ARG A 76 7.59 1.57 -14.04
N TYR A 77 8.51 1.19 -13.14
CA TYR A 77 8.82 2.00 -11.96
C TYR A 77 9.60 3.26 -12.36
N ASP A 78 9.28 4.36 -11.69
CA ASP A 78 10.01 5.62 -11.74
C ASP A 78 11.03 5.61 -10.59
N GLU A 79 12.30 5.41 -10.89
CA GLU A 79 13.37 5.29 -9.90
C GLU A 79 13.56 6.58 -9.08
N GLU A 80 13.31 7.75 -9.67
CA GLU A 80 13.38 9.02 -8.92
C GLU A 80 12.20 9.17 -7.95
N ALA A 81 11.02 8.70 -8.34
CA ALA A 81 9.87 8.62 -7.46
C ALA A 81 10.13 7.66 -6.29
N LEU A 82 10.73 6.48 -6.55
CA LEU A 82 11.10 5.52 -5.51
C LEU A 82 12.13 6.11 -4.54
N LYS A 83 13.11 6.87 -5.01
CA LYS A 83 14.06 7.58 -4.14
C LYS A 83 13.36 8.59 -3.23
N LYS A 84 12.38 9.36 -3.76
CA LYS A 84 11.57 10.28 -2.97
C LYS A 84 10.79 9.57 -1.88
N ILE A 85 10.16 8.41 -2.21
CA ILE A 85 9.44 7.62 -1.22
C ILE A 85 10.40 7.09 -0.15
N ASN A 86 11.55 6.54 -0.53
CA ASN A 86 12.56 6.04 0.42
C ASN A 86 13.05 7.14 1.36
N HIS A 87 13.26 8.35 0.85
CA HIS A 87 13.62 9.50 1.67
C HIS A 87 12.48 9.92 2.61
N PHE A 88 11.24 9.92 2.14
CA PHE A 88 10.07 10.24 2.94
C PHE A 88 9.88 9.24 4.09
N LEU A 89 10.15 7.95 3.84
CA LEU A 89 10.03 6.87 4.81
C LEU A 89 11.30 6.67 5.68
N ARG A 90 12.21 7.63 5.69
CA ARG A 90 13.44 7.62 6.48
C ARG A 90 13.17 7.59 7.99
N ASP A 91 14.19 7.27 8.76
CA ASP A 91 14.16 7.49 10.20
C ASP A 91 14.14 8.99 10.51
N TRP A 92 12.99 9.52 10.88
CA TRP A 92 12.80 10.96 11.15
C TRP A 92 13.69 11.49 12.29
N ARG A 93 14.23 10.62 13.14
CA ARG A 93 15.12 11.00 14.24
C ARG A 93 16.57 11.16 13.80
N SER A 94 17.07 10.21 13.02
CA SER A 94 18.48 10.20 12.57
C SER A 94 18.65 10.71 11.14
N GLN A 95 17.55 10.85 10.39
CA GLN A 95 17.52 11.17 8.96
C GLN A 95 18.14 10.09 8.06
N ASP A 96 18.46 8.92 8.63
CA ASP A 96 18.92 7.77 7.86
C ASP A 96 17.79 7.20 7.01
N SER A 97 18.06 6.86 5.77
CA SER A 97 17.14 6.23 4.85
C SER A 97 17.61 4.84 4.44
N THR A 98 16.70 4.03 3.95
CA THR A 98 16.99 2.73 3.35
C THR A 98 16.22 2.57 2.05
N THR A 99 16.65 1.60 1.22
CA THR A 99 15.89 1.23 0.03
C THR A 99 14.82 0.23 0.43
N MET A 100 13.56 0.62 0.26
CA MET A 100 12.41 -0.25 0.46
C MET A 100 12.22 -1.16 -0.75
N ASP A 101 11.63 -2.34 -0.55
CA ASP A 101 11.19 -3.17 -1.66
C ASP A 101 10.09 -2.44 -2.44
N ARG A 102 10.31 -2.30 -3.75
CA ARG A 102 9.36 -1.62 -4.65
C ARG A 102 7.99 -2.29 -4.71
N HIS A 103 7.91 -3.60 -4.49
CA HIS A 103 6.66 -4.34 -4.46
C HIS A 103 5.78 -3.96 -3.25
N LEU A 104 6.39 -3.44 -2.17
CA LEU A 104 5.63 -2.89 -1.05
C LEU A 104 4.70 -1.76 -1.51
N PHE A 105 5.17 -0.91 -2.43
CA PHE A 105 4.38 0.22 -2.92
C PHE A 105 3.25 -0.24 -3.85
N ASP A 106 3.46 -1.32 -4.60
CA ASP A 106 2.38 -1.96 -5.38
C ASP A 106 1.28 -2.48 -4.44
N ILE A 107 1.66 -3.20 -3.37
CA ILE A 107 0.70 -3.72 -2.37
C ILE A 107 -0.05 -2.56 -1.69
N LEU A 108 0.65 -1.52 -1.26
CA LEU A 108 0.02 -0.35 -0.63
C LEU A 108 -0.96 0.32 -1.57
N TRP A 109 -0.61 0.45 -2.85
CA TRP A 109 -1.49 1.04 -3.86
C TRP A 109 -2.74 0.19 -4.11
N GLU A 110 -2.58 -1.15 -4.21
CA GLU A 110 -3.69 -2.08 -4.39
C GLU A 110 -4.66 -2.03 -3.20
N VAL A 111 -4.14 -2.10 -1.97
CA VAL A 111 -4.97 -1.98 -0.76
C VAL A 111 -5.67 -0.61 -0.72
N TYR A 112 -4.95 0.47 -1.01
CA TYR A 112 -5.51 1.83 -1.00
C TYR A 112 -6.64 1.99 -2.02
N ARG A 113 -6.48 1.44 -3.23
CA ARG A 113 -7.50 1.39 -4.26
C ARG A 113 -8.71 0.56 -3.83
N ASP A 114 -8.48 -0.64 -3.28
CA ASP A 114 -9.53 -1.59 -2.92
C ASP A 114 -10.44 -1.07 -1.79
N VAL A 115 -9.91 -0.19 -0.95
CA VAL A 115 -10.69 0.48 0.10
C VAL A 115 -11.26 1.83 -0.31
N ASP A 116 -11.13 2.20 -1.59
CA ASP A 116 -11.50 3.53 -2.11
C ASP A 116 -10.91 4.68 -1.29
N GLY A 117 -9.61 4.58 -1.00
CA GLY A 117 -8.89 5.53 -0.16
C GLY A 117 -8.97 6.96 -0.70
N LYS A 118 -9.43 7.91 0.14
CA LYS A 118 -9.58 9.33 -0.23
C LYS A 118 -8.59 10.24 0.49
N LYS A 119 -7.98 9.77 1.56
CA LYS A 119 -7.08 10.56 2.39
C LYS A 119 -5.65 10.00 2.29
N PRO A 120 -4.62 10.82 2.48
CA PRO A 120 -3.24 10.32 2.52
C PRO A 120 -3.05 9.19 3.53
N ILE A 121 -2.23 8.21 3.17
CA ILE A 121 -1.83 7.12 4.07
C ILE A 121 -1.02 7.74 5.20
N GLN A 122 -1.45 7.53 6.45
CA GLN A 122 -0.78 8.06 7.63
C GLN A 122 0.43 7.20 7.97
N ILE A 123 1.62 7.80 7.94
CA ILE A 123 2.87 7.15 8.31
C ILE A 123 3.20 7.51 9.76
N ILE A 124 2.99 6.57 10.67
CA ILE A 124 3.33 6.73 12.08
C ILE A 124 4.79 6.37 12.31
N SER A 125 5.27 5.31 11.64
CA SER A 125 6.66 4.87 11.68
C SER A 125 6.95 4.04 10.44
N ALA A 126 8.12 4.24 9.84
CA ALA A 126 8.58 3.43 8.72
C ALA A 126 9.99 2.90 9.03
N TYR A 127 11.01 3.32 8.31
CA TYR A 127 12.37 2.88 8.61
C TYR A 127 12.83 3.37 9.98
N ARG A 128 13.52 2.50 10.68
CA ARG A 128 14.20 2.81 11.93
C ARG A 128 15.65 2.35 11.85
N SER A 129 16.58 3.29 11.98
CA SER A 129 18.00 2.98 11.92
C SER A 129 18.44 2.10 13.12
N PRO A 130 19.49 1.29 12.96
CA PRO A 130 20.02 0.49 14.07
C PRO A 130 20.36 1.34 15.29
N ALA A 131 20.89 2.54 15.08
CA ALA A 131 21.26 3.47 16.16
C ALA A 131 20.01 3.94 16.93
N THR A 132 18.97 4.38 16.21
CA THR A 132 17.69 4.75 16.81
C THR A 132 17.05 3.57 17.53
N ASN A 133 17.07 2.38 16.93
CA ASN A 133 16.51 1.18 17.56
C ASN A 133 17.25 0.84 18.86
N ALA A 134 18.58 0.89 18.85
CA ALA A 134 19.39 0.65 20.05
C ALA A 134 19.13 1.71 21.15
N MET A 135 18.95 2.97 20.77
CA MET A 135 18.59 4.04 21.71
C MET A 135 17.21 3.80 22.34
N LEU A 136 16.21 3.43 21.55
CA LEU A 136 14.85 3.21 22.03
C LEU A 136 14.77 1.97 22.93
N ARG A 137 15.53 0.90 22.64
CA ARG A 137 15.62 -0.29 23.50
C ARG A 137 16.15 0.02 24.89
N ARG A 138 17.07 0.97 25.01
CA ARG A 138 17.57 1.41 26.35
C ARG A 138 16.49 2.14 27.16
N ARG A 139 15.49 2.70 26.49
CA ARG A 139 14.41 3.48 27.14
C ARG A 139 13.13 2.67 27.36
N SER A 140 12.93 1.59 26.65
CA SER A 140 11.70 0.80 26.71
C SER A 140 11.95 -0.66 26.37
N SER A 141 11.36 -1.57 27.16
CA SER A 141 11.41 -3.02 26.94
C SER A 141 10.50 -3.50 25.79
N GLY A 142 9.56 -2.67 25.33
CA GLY A 142 8.61 -3.00 24.26
C GLY A 142 9.15 -2.79 22.84
N VAL A 143 10.42 -2.44 22.67
CA VAL A 143 11.01 -2.23 21.34
C VAL A 143 11.47 -3.57 20.76
N ALA A 144 11.11 -3.85 19.50
CA ALA A 144 11.48 -5.06 18.78
C ALA A 144 13.02 -5.29 18.76
N ARG A 145 13.40 -6.55 18.78
CA ARG A 145 14.82 -6.98 18.72
C ARG A 145 15.27 -7.05 17.29
#